data_1f13c61c11ea34014aabc1c3ee49be3a
#
_entry.id   1f13c61c11ea34014aabc1c3ee49be3a
#
_cell.length_a   1.000
_cell.length_b   1.000
_cell.length_c   1.000
_cell.angle_alpha   90.00
_cell.angle_beta   90.00
_cell.angle_gamma   90.00
#
_symmetry.space_group_name_H-M   'P 1'
#
loop_
_entity.id
_entity.type
_entity.pdbx_description
1 polymer ?
#
loop_
_entity_poly.entity_id
_entity_poly.type
_entity_poly.pdbx_seq_one_letter_code
_entity_poly.pdbx_strand_id
1 'polypeptide(L)'
;NIVIPEFCPVSGGKTQIRQMNDVKSLYCTNPDCQAKKIKSFTLFVSRDALNIDGLSEATLEKFISMGFIREYADMFHLEAHKDAIVEMEGFGQKSYDNLIASVKKASQTTLPRVIYGLGIAGIGLANAKMLCRHFRYDFKAMRNSGLEELTAVDGIGEVLARAWMDYFADKKNNDMVDRLLEELSIE
;
A
#
# COMPACT_ATOMS: atom_id res chain seq x y z
N ASN A 1 -1.80 -8.65 -35.05
CA ASN A 1 -2.57 -7.55 -34.46
C ASN A 1 -2.78 -7.84 -32.96
N ILE A 2 -2.24 -6.96 -32.13
CA ILE A 2 -2.46 -7.05 -30.68
C ILE A 2 -3.76 -6.33 -30.35
N VAL A 3 -4.71 -7.07 -29.78
CA VAL A 3 -5.98 -6.50 -29.32
C VAL A 3 -5.81 -6.07 -27.86
N ILE A 4 -6.02 -4.78 -27.60
CA ILE A 4 -5.99 -4.24 -26.25
C ILE A 4 -7.37 -4.52 -25.62
N PRO A 5 -7.43 -5.26 -24.49
CA PRO A 5 -8.72 -5.56 -23.87
C PRO A 5 -9.36 -4.30 -23.28
N GLU A 6 -10.63 -4.09 -23.55
CA GLU A 6 -11.41 -3.00 -22.96
C GLU A 6 -11.72 -3.26 -21.49
N PHE A 7 -11.70 -4.51 -21.11
CA PHE A 7 -12.03 -4.93 -19.74
C PHE A 7 -10.88 -5.74 -19.15
N CYS A 8 -10.64 -5.55 -17.87
CA CYS A 8 -9.62 -6.28 -17.14
C CYS A 8 -9.97 -7.79 -17.10
N PRO A 9 -9.05 -8.69 -17.53
CA PRO A 9 -9.34 -10.13 -17.50
C PRO A 9 -9.47 -10.72 -16.10
N VAL A 10 -9.02 -9.99 -15.07
CA VAL A 10 -9.08 -10.44 -13.68
C VAL A 10 -10.40 -10.04 -13.00
N SER A 11 -10.84 -8.79 -13.16
CA SER A 11 -11.99 -8.24 -12.44
C SER A 11 -13.20 -7.89 -13.33
N GLY A 12 -13.02 -7.85 -14.65
CA GLY A 12 -14.04 -7.38 -15.58
C GLY A 12 -14.25 -5.87 -15.59
N GLY A 13 -13.48 -5.12 -14.80
CA GLY A 13 -13.55 -3.65 -14.80
C GLY A 13 -12.97 -3.03 -16.07
N LYS A 14 -13.37 -1.80 -16.39
CA LYS A 14 -12.84 -1.10 -17.56
C LYS A 14 -11.35 -0.84 -17.41
N THR A 15 -10.64 -0.86 -18.53
CA THR A 15 -9.21 -0.54 -18.59
C THR A 15 -8.99 0.85 -19.15
N GLN A 16 -7.83 1.42 -18.87
CA GLN A 16 -7.43 2.73 -19.35
C GLN A 16 -5.97 2.69 -19.77
N ILE A 17 -5.67 3.28 -20.93
CA ILE A 17 -4.28 3.44 -21.38
C ILE A 17 -3.72 4.70 -20.73
N ARG A 18 -2.62 4.56 -20.00
CA ARG A 18 -1.88 5.68 -19.43
C ARG A 18 -0.54 5.80 -20.14
N GLN A 19 -0.16 7.02 -20.45
CA GLN A 19 1.12 7.33 -21.11
C GLN A 19 1.98 8.17 -20.18
N MET A 20 3.22 7.73 -19.97
CA MET A 20 4.22 8.46 -19.21
C MET A 20 5.57 8.29 -19.91
N ASN A 21 6.25 9.39 -20.25
CA ASN A 21 7.56 9.38 -20.93
C ASN A 21 7.60 8.45 -22.16
N ASP A 22 6.63 8.59 -23.06
CA ASP A 22 6.48 7.78 -24.28
C ASP A 22 6.19 6.29 -24.05
N VAL A 23 5.99 5.87 -22.80
CA VAL A 23 5.57 4.51 -22.47
C VAL A 23 4.06 4.48 -22.27
N LYS A 24 3.37 3.63 -23.03
CA LYS A 24 1.93 3.41 -22.87
C LYS A 24 1.71 2.14 -22.05
N SER A 25 0.94 2.24 -20.98
CA SER A 25 0.62 1.12 -20.12
C SER A 25 -0.89 0.96 -19.97
N LEU A 26 -1.33 -0.28 -19.94
CA LEU A 26 -2.74 -0.60 -19.73
C LEU A 26 -3.01 -0.77 -18.22
N TYR A 27 -4.01 -0.03 -17.72
CA TYR A 27 -4.40 -0.08 -16.30
C TYR A 27 -5.86 -0.47 -16.16
N CYS A 28 -6.14 -1.31 -15.17
CA CYS A 28 -7.49 -1.55 -14.70
C CYS A 28 -7.97 -0.36 -13.87
N THR A 29 -9.19 0.13 -14.14
CA THR A 29 -9.78 1.26 -13.40
C THR A 29 -10.64 0.80 -12.21
N ASN A 30 -10.90 -0.50 -12.08
CA ASN A 30 -11.66 -1.06 -10.96
C ASN A 30 -10.83 -1.01 -9.67
N PRO A 31 -11.23 -0.25 -8.62
CA PRO A 31 -10.48 -0.16 -7.38
C PRO A 31 -10.43 -1.47 -6.59
N ASP A 32 -11.39 -2.38 -6.83
CA ASP A 32 -11.46 -3.68 -6.15
C ASP A 32 -10.76 -4.80 -6.95
N CYS A 33 -10.04 -4.46 -8.02
CA CYS A 33 -9.31 -5.44 -8.82
C CYS A 33 -8.26 -6.17 -7.97
N GLN A 34 -8.32 -7.50 -7.94
CA GLN A 34 -7.39 -8.34 -7.16
C GLN A 34 -5.93 -8.12 -7.56
N ALA A 35 -5.66 -7.93 -8.85
CA ALA A 35 -4.29 -7.65 -9.32
C ALA A 35 -3.73 -6.35 -8.73
N LYS A 36 -4.56 -5.31 -8.59
CA LYS A 36 -4.16 -4.06 -7.93
C LYS A 36 -3.92 -4.25 -6.45
N LYS A 37 -4.77 -5.02 -5.77
CA LYS A 37 -4.60 -5.34 -4.35
C LYS A 37 -3.28 -6.07 -4.11
N ILE A 38 -2.97 -7.07 -4.92
CA ILE A 38 -1.72 -7.81 -4.81
C ILE A 38 -0.52 -6.87 -4.94
N LYS A 39 -0.52 -5.99 -5.95
CA LYS A 39 0.55 -5.01 -6.13
C LYS A 39 0.68 -4.05 -4.95
N SER A 40 -0.44 -3.56 -4.44
CA SER A 40 -0.46 -2.65 -3.29
C SER A 40 0.13 -3.31 -2.05
N PHE A 41 -0.24 -4.56 -1.76
CA PHE A 41 0.31 -5.30 -0.64
C PHE A 41 1.77 -5.66 -0.84
N THR A 42 2.19 -5.98 -2.07
CA THR A 42 3.58 -6.26 -2.40
C THR A 42 4.46 -5.03 -2.11
N LEU A 43 3.98 -3.84 -2.47
CA LEU A 43 4.68 -2.59 -2.15
C LEU A 43 4.71 -2.34 -0.63
N PHE A 44 3.58 -2.54 0.04
CA PHE A 44 3.46 -2.31 1.48
C PHE A 44 4.43 -3.17 2.29
N VAL A 45 4.64 -4.43 1.89
CA VAL A 45 5.56 -5.34 2.60
C VAL A 45 7.01 -5.23 2.12
N SER A 46 7.28 -4.41 1.11
CA SER A 46 8.61 -4.28 0.53
C SER A 46 9.62 -3.71 1.53
N ARG A 47 10.90 -3.89 1.20
CA ARG A 47 12.02 -3.50 2.06
C ARG A 47 12.01 -2.03 2.46
N ASP A 48 11.64 -1.14 1.53
CA ASP A 48 11.64 0.30 1.78
C ASP A 48 10.35 0.81 2.43
N ALA A 49 9.35 -0.05 2.54
CA ALA A 49 8.11 0.22 3.25
C ALA A 49 8.14 -0.46 4.62
N LEU A 50 7.21 -1.36 4.91
CA LEU A 50 7.12 -2.02 6.23
C LEU A 50 8.12 -3.16 6.41
N ASN A 51 8.74 -3.63 5.33
CA ASN A 51 9.77 -4.67 5.35
C ASN A 51 9.32 -5.94 6.09
N ILE A 52 8.22 -6.52 5.64
CA ILE A 52 7.69 -7.76 6.21
C ILE A 52 8.21 -8.95 5.41
N ASP A 53 9.01 -9.80 6.04
CA ASP A 53 9.53 -11.02 5.44
C ASP A 53 8.49 -12.15 5.51
N GLY A 54 8.59 -13.09 4.58
CA GLY A 54 7.72 -14.27 4.56
C GLY A 54 6.43 -14.09 3.78
N LEU A 55 6.24 -12.95 3.13
CA LEU A 55 5.07 -12.67 2.30
C LEU A 55 5.49 -12.45 0.85
N SER A 56 5.59 -13.56 0.10
CA SER A 56 5.75 -13.50 -1.35
C SER A 56 4.45 -13.05 -2.01
N GLU A 57 4.52 -12.66 -3.27
CA GLU A 57 3.33 -12.32 -4.06
C GLU A 57 2.32 -13.46 -4.07
N ALA A 58 2.78 -14.70 -4.24
CA ALA A 58 1.92 -15.89 -4.21
C ALA A 58 1.24 -16.08 -2.85
N THR A 59 1.96 -15.85 -1.76
CA THR A 59 1.39 -15.93 -0.40
C THR A 59 0.36 -14.84 -0.17
N LEU A 60 0.65 -13.62 -0.59
CA LEU A 60 -0.29 -12.49 -0.51
C LEU A 60 -1.57 -12.80 -1.30
N GLU A 61 -1.44 -13.35 -2.50
CA GLU A 61 -2.57 -13.73 -3.33
C GLU A 61 -3.46 -14.76 -2.61
N LYS A 62 -2.87 -15.77 -1.99
CA LYS A 62 -3.60 -16.77 -1.22
C LYS A 62 -4.34 -16.14 -0.04
N PHE A 63 -3.69 -15.28 0.72
CA PHE A 63 -4.30 -14.62 1.88
C PHE A 63 -5.45 -13.69 1.47
N ILE A 64 -5.31 -12.98 0.37
CA ILE A 64 -6.37 -12.13 -0.18
C ILE A 64 -7.56 -13.01 -0.61
N SER A 65 -7.29 -14.10 -1.33
CA SER A 65 -8.32 -15.03 -1.82
C SER A 65 -9.08 -15.70 -0.67
N MET A 66 -8.40 -16.00 0.43
CA MET A 66 -9.00 -16.60 1.63
C MET A 66 -9.70 -15.58 2.53
N GLY A 67 -9.58 -14.28 2.22
CA GLY A 67 -10.18 -13.22 3.01
C GLY A 67 -9.45 -12.89 4.31
N PHE A 68 -8.21 -13.35 4.47
CA PHE A 68 -7.41 -13.07 5.67
C PHE A 68 -6.92 -11.63 5.71
N ILE A 69 -6.61 -11.05 4.56
CA ILE A 69 -6.20 -9.66 4.42
C ILE A 69 -7.09 -8.96 3.38
N ARG A 70 -7.72 -7.89 3.80
CA ARG A 70 -8.57 -7.02 2.96
C ARG A 70 -7.99 -5.62 2.89
N GLU A 71 -7.33 -5.19 3.96
CA GLU A 71 -6.65 -3.91 4.08
C GLU A 71 -5.33 -4.09 4.83
N TYR A 72 -4.49 -3.06 4.85
CA TYR A 72 -3.15 -3.16 5.44
C TYR A 72 -3.17 -3.51 6.94
N ALA A 73 -4.14 -3.01 7.69
CA ALA A 73 -4.26 -3.30 9.12
C ALA A 73 -4.46 -4.78 9.40
N ASP A 74 -5.10 -5.51 8.50
CA ASP A 74 -5.36 -6.95 8.66
C ASP A 74 -4.08 -7.78 8.72
N MET A 75 -2.98 -7.27 8.17
CA MET A 75 -1.68 -7.94 8.20
C MET A 75 -1.15 -8.08 9.64
N PHE A 76 -1.60 -7.24 10.55
CA PHE A 76 -1.23 -7.27 11.96
C PHE A 76 -2.16 -8.15 12.79
N HIS A 77 -3.15 -8.77 12.17
CA HIS A 77 -4.13 -9.66 12.80
C HIS A 77 -4.10 -11.08 12.23
N LEU A 78 -3.00 -11.47 11.58
CA LEU A 78 -2.85 -12.82 10.99
C LEU A 78 -2.87 -13.93 12.04
N GLU A 79 -2.59 -13.63 13.28
CA GLU A 79 -2.66 -14.60 14.38
C GLU A 79 -4.06 -15.22 14.54
N ALA A 80 -5.11 -14.47 14.18
CA ALA A 80 -6.48 -14.97 14.19
C ALA A 80 -6.71 -16.13 13.19
N HIS A 81 -5.83 -16.27 12.20
CA HIS A 81 -5.90 -17.29 11.15
C HIS A 81 -4.78 -18.32 11.26
N LYS A 82 -4.14 -18.43 12.43
CA LYS A 82 -3.00 -19.32 12.66
C LYS A 82 -3.23 -20.73 12.15
N ASP A 83 -4.31 -21.37 12.57
CA ASP A 83 -4.58 -22.77 12.24
C ASP A 83 -4.68 -22.99 10.74
N ALA A 84 -5.36 -22.09 10.03
CA ALA A 84 -5.47 -22.15 8.58
C ALA A 84 -4.13 -21.91 7.88
N ILE A 85 -3.33 -20.98 8.38
CA ILE A 85 -2.05 -20.61 7.77
C ILE A 85 -1.02 -21.73 7.90
N VAL A 86 -0.92 -22.36 9.10
CA VAL A 86 0.07 -23.44 9.32
C VAL A 86 -0.26 -24.70 8.51
N GLU A 87 -1.52 -24.89 8.13
CA GLU A 87 -1.96 -26.03 7.32
C GLU A 87 -1.85 -25.78 5.81
N MET A 88 -1.56 -24.53 5.40
CA MET A 88 -1.41 -24.20 3.98
C MET A 88 -0.21 -24.90 3.36
N GLU A 89 -0.38 -25.38 2.11
CA GLU A 89 0.71 -25.95 1.33
C GLU A 89 1.84 -24.92 1.16
N GLY A 90 3.08 -25.32 1.43
CA GLY A 90 4.25 -24.45 1.38
C GLY A 90 4.44 -23.57 2.62
N PHE A 91 3.53 -23.69 3.58
CA PHE A 91 3.63 -23.05 4.88
C PHE A 91 3.76 -24.12 5.96
N GLY A 92 4.08 -23.75 7.15
CA GLY A 92 4.16 -24.63 8.31
C GLY A 92 4.33 -23.78 9.56
N GLN A 93 4.50 -24.42 10.72
CA GLN A 93 4.64 -23.72 11.97
C GLN A 93 5.81 -22.74 11.96
N LYS A 94 6.97 -23.16 11.43
CA LYS A 94 8.17 -22.32 11.39
C LYS A 94 7.98 -21.10 10.50
N SER A 95 7.38 -21.27 9.32
CA SER A 95 7.08 -20.16 8.40
C SER A 95 6.08 -19.19 9.03
N TYR A 96 5.08 -19.71 9.72
CA TYR A 96 4.12 -18.90 10.47
C TYR A 96 4.82 -18.11 11.57
N ASP A 97 5.65 -18.75 12.39
CA ASP A 97 6.37 -18.08 13.48
C ASP A 97 7.28 -16.97 12.96
N ASN A 98 7.99 -17.24 11.87
CA ASN A 98 8.86 -16.24 11.22
C ASN A 98 8.03 -15.05 10.67
N LEU A 99 6.88 -15.33 10.06
CA LEU A 99 6.00 -14.30 9.55
C LEU A 99 5.48 -13.41 10.68
N ILE A 100 4.98 -13.98 11.74
CA ILE A 100 4.45 -13.23 12.89
C ILE A 100 5.55 -12.41 13.57
N ALA A 101 6.74 -12.95 13.71
CA ALA A 101 7.89 -12.21 14.24
C ALA A 101 8.23 -10.99 13.36
N SER A 102 8.20 -11.18 12.05
CA SER A 102 8.45 -10.10 11.08
C SER A 102 7.36 -9.03 11.11
N VAL A 103 6.11 -9.43 11.21
CA VAL A 103 4.96 -8.51 11.35
C VAL A 103 5.08 -7.68 12.63
N LYS A 104 5.40 -8.31 13.75
CA LYS A 104 5.59 -7.59 15.02
C LYS A 104 6.74 -6.59 14.94
N LYS A 105 7.83 -6.95 14.29
CA LYS A 105 8.96 -6.04 14.05
C LYS A 105 8.53 -4.88 13.16
N ALA A 106 7.74 -5.15 12.13
CA ALA A 106 7.26 -4.14 11.18
C ALA A 106 6.29 -3.14 11.82
N SER A 107 5.63 -3.51 12.92
CA SER A 107 4.75 -2.59 13.65
C SER A 107 5.49 -1.38 14.23
N GLN A 108 6.81 -1.52 14.44
CA GLN A 108 7.69 -0.42 14.82
C GLN A 108 8.34 0.14 13.56
N THR A 109 7.90 1.31 13.13
CA THR A 109 8.32 1.89 11.85
C THR A 109 8.41 3.40 11.92
N THR A 110 8.68 4.04 10.79
CA THR A 110 8.74 5.49 10.66
C THR A 110 7.64 5.99 9.73
N LEU A 111 7.19 7.23 9.92
CA LEU A 111 6.14 7.82 9.10
C LEU A 111 6.47 7.82 7.60
N PRO A 112 7.69 8.17 7.14
CA PRO A 112 8.04 8.10 5.72
C PRO A 112 7.84 6.73 5.10
N ARG A 113 8.16 5.68 5.83
CA ARG A 113 7.99 4.30 5.35
C ARG A 113 6.52 3.93 5.19
N VAL A 114 5.68 4.35 6.14
CA VAL A 114 4.23 4.15 6.05
C VAL A 114 3.65 4.86 4.84
N ILE A 115 4.00 6.12 4.63
CA ILE A 115 3.55 6.92 3.48
C ILE A 115 3.98 6.28 2.17
N TYR A 116 5.23 5.85 2.07
CA TYR A 116 5.73 5.13 0.90
C TYR A 116 4.92 3.85 0.65
N GLY A 117 4.65 3.07 1.70
CA GLY A 117 3.90 1.83 1.63
C GLY A 117 2.45 1.98 1.21
N LEU A 118 1.85 3.16 1.40
CA LEU A 118 0.48 3.43 0.95
C LEU A 118 0.35 3.45 -0.57
N GLY A 119 1.46 3.61 -1.31
CA GLY A 119 1.45 3.56 -2.76
C GLY A 119 0.79 4.76 -3.44
N ILE A 120 0.85 5.94 -2.83
CA ILE A 120 0.31 7.16 -3.43
C ILE A 120 1.09 7.47 -4.71
N ALA A 121 0.38 7.69 -5.82
CA ALA A 121 0.97 7.85 -7.14
C ALA A 121 2.11 8.89 -7.17
N GLY A 122 3.29 8.47 -7.62
CA GLY A 122 4.46 9.34 -7.77
C GLY A 122 5.20 9.67 -6.47
N ILE A 123 4.67 9.29 -5.31
CA ILE A 123 5.31 9.57 -4.03
C ILE A 123 6.21 8.42 -3.62
N GLY A 124 7.51 8.61 -3.81
CA GLY A 124 8.53 7.67 -3.38
C GLY A 124 9.00 7.95 -1.95
N LEU A 125 9.95 7.15 -1.47
CA LEU A 125 10.48 7.28 -0.10
C LEU A 125 11.12 8.64 0.15
N ALA A 126 11.87 9.18 -0.82
CA ALA A 126 12.50 10.51 -0.72
C ALA A 126 11.43 11.60 -0.56
N ASN A 127 10.38 11.56 -1.37
CA ASN A 127 9.27 12.51 -1.27
C ASN A 127 8.55 12.40 0.07
N ALA A 128 8.33 11.18 0.55
CA ALA A 128 7.73 10.94 1.86
C ALA A 128 8.57 11.55 2.98
N LYS A 129 9.90 11.41 2.92
CA LYS A 129 10.82 12.02 3.89
C LYS A 129 10.74 13.55 3.88
N MET A 130 10.69 14.14 2.69
CA MET A 130 10.58 15.61 2.55
C MET A 130 9.26 16.12 3.12
N LEU A 131 8.14 15.44 2.84
CA LEU A 131 6.85 15.77 3.41
C LEU A 131 6.87 15.71 4.94
N CYS A 132 7.40 14.65 5.50
CA CYS A 132 7.48 14.46 6.95
C CYS A 132 8.31 15.58 7.61
N ARG A 133 9.45 15.94 7.03
CA ARG A 133 10.32 17.01 7.54
C ARG A 133 9.63 18.37 7.49
N HIS A 134 8.97 18.68 6.38
CA HIS A 134 8.29 19.95 6.19
C HIS A 134 7.18 20.16 7.22
N PHE A 135 6.38 19.11 7.48
CA PHE A 135 5.27 19.13 8.43
C PHE A 135 5.67 18.73 9.85
N ARG A 136 6.97 18.57 10.11
CA ARG A 136 7.51 18.18 11.44
C ARG A 136 6.87 16.88 11.97
N TYR A 137 6.64 15.92 11.06
CA TYR A 137 6.02 14.62 11.37
C TYR A 137 4.59 14.70 11.90
N ASP A 138 3.90 15.83 11.66
CA ASP A 138 2.48 15.97 11.98
C ASP A 138 1.64 15.42 10.82
N PHE A 139 1.27 14.15 10.91
CA PHE A 139 0.53 13.47 9.85
C PHE A 139 -0.88 14.04 9.66
N LYS A 140 -1.51 14.49 10.72
CA LYS A 140 -2.83 15.13 10.64
C LYS A 140 -2.77 16.41 9.81
N ALA A 141 -1.76 17.24 10.04
CA ALA A 141 -1.53 18.45 9.24
C ALA A 141 -1.25 18.11 7.78
N MET A 142 -0.46 17.03 7.52
CA MET A 142 -0.16 16.57 6.17
C MET A 142 -1.42 16.16 5.41
N ARG A 143 -2.33 15.44 6.05
CA ARG A 143 -3.58 14.98 5.43
C ARG A 143 -4.55 16.13 5.13
N ASN A 144 -4.52 17.18 5.93
CA ASN A 144 -5.40 18.34 5.80
C ASN A 144 -4.80 19.48 4.97
N SER A 145 -3.58 19.30 4.46
CA SER A 145 -2.89 20.35 3.70
C SER A 145 -3.49 20.53 2.30
N GLY A 146 -3.47 21.77 1.83
CA GLY A 146 -3.90 22.15 0.49
C GLY A 146 -2.78 22.12 -0.54
N LEU A 147 -3.13 22.45 -1.78
CA LEU A 147 -2.19 22.44 -2.91
C LEU A 147 -0.98 23.35 -2.65
N GLU A 148 -1.20 24.57 -2.13
CA GLU A 148 -0.13 25.54 -1.88
C GLU A 148 0.85 25.05 -0.82
N GLU A 149 0.36 24.44 0.25
CA GLU A 149 1.20 23.90 1.32
C GLU A 149 2.04 22.74 0.83
N LEU A 150 1.43 21.83 0.05
CA LEU A 150 2.12 20.66 -0.47
C LEU A 150 3.18 21.04 -1.51
N THR A 151 2.88 21.99 -2.40
CA THR A 151 3.84 22.42 -3.42
C THR A 151 4.98 23.28 -2.84
N ALA A 152 4.83 23.79 -1.64
CA ALA A 152 5.90 24.45 -0.91
C ALA A 152 6.98 23.46 -0.42
N VAL A 153 6.67 22.18 -0.39
CA VAL A 153 7.63 21.13 0.00
C VAL A 153 8.59 20.87 -1.16
N ASP A 154 9.91 20.87 -0.87
CA ASP A 154 10.92 20.56 -1.87
C ASP A 154 10.68 19.17 -2.48
N GLY A 155 10.73 19.10 -3.80
CA GLY A 155 10.51 17.86 -4.54
C GLY A 155 9.04 17.49 -4.78
N ILE A 156 8.11 18.29 -4.27
CA ILE A 156 6.66 18.06 -4.45
C ILE A 156 6.13 19.11 -5.43
N GLY A 157 5.89 18.69 -6.65
CA GLY A 157 5.22 19.52 -7.65
C GLY A 157 3.70 19.37 -7.58
N GLU A 158 3.00 20.09 -8.47
CA GLU A 158 1.55 20.09 -8.52
C GLU A 158 0.97 18.67 -8.74
N VAL A 159 1.60 17.86 -9.60
CA VAL A 159 1.15 16.50 -9.89
C VAL A 159 1.15 15.63 -8.63
N LEU A 160 2.25 15.67 -7.87
CA LEU A 160 2.38 14.90 -6.63
C LEU A 160 1.45 15.43 -5.55
N ALA A 161 1.31 16.75 -5.45
CA ALA A 161 0.41 17.38 -4.49
C ALA A 161 -1.04 16.98 -4.75
N ARG A 162 -1.47 16.98 -6.01
CA ARG A 162 -2.82 16.54 -6.38
C ARG A 162 -3.04 15.06 -6.10
N ALA A 163 -2.06 14.21 -6.37
CA ALA A 163 -2.14 12.78 -6.07
C ALA A 163 -2.33 12.54 -4.56
N TRP A 164 -1.61 13.28 -3.74
CA TRP A 164 -1.75 13.23 -2.29
C TRP A 164 -3.16 13.68 -1.84
N MET A 165 -3.62 14.82 -2.36
CA MET A 165 -4.94 15.35 -2.03
C MET A 165 -6.06 14.41 -2.45
N ASP A 166 -5.98 13.85 -3.66
CA ASP A 166 -6.97 12.90 -4.17
C ASP A 166 -7.02 11.63 -3.33
N TYR A 167 -5.86 11.14 -2.91
CA TYR A 167 -5.80 9.95 -2.05
C TYR A 167 -6.54 10.17 -0.72
N PHE A 168 -6.30 11.28 -0.06
CA PHE A 168 -6.91 11.60 1.23
C PHE A 168 -8.27 12.33 1.11
N ALA A 169 -8.74 12.59 -0.09
CA ALA A 169 -10.12 13.02 -0.33
C ALA A 169 -11.10 11.83 -0.23
N ASP A 170 -10.61 10.62 -0.43
CA ASP A 170 -11.41 9.41 -0.32
C ASP A 170 -11.53 8.99 1.15
N LYS A 171 -12.74 8.98 1.67
CA LYS A 171 -13.02 8.58 3.05
C LYS A 171 -12.55 7.16 3.34
N LYS A 172 -12.69 6.24 2.38
CA LYS A 172 -12.24 4.85 2.53
C LYS A 172 -10.74 4.79 2.81
N ASN A 173 -9.95 5.60 2.09
CA ASN A 173 -8.51 5.67 2.29
C ASN A 173 -8.17 6.22 3.67
N ASN A 174 -8.84 7.29 4.11
CA ASN A 174 -8.63 7.86 5.43
C ASN A 174 -8.95 6.86 6.54
N ASP A 175 -10.09 6.19 6.46
CA ASP A 175 -10.51 5.21 7.45
C ASP A 175 -9.53 4.02 7.50
N MET A 176 -9.06 3.55 6.34
CA MET A 176 -8.08 2.48 6.23
C MET A 176 -6.76 2.88 6.88
N VAL A 177 -6.29 4.09 6.61
CA VAL A 177 -5.04 4.63 7.19
C VAL A 177 -5.18 4.79 8.69
N ASP A 178 -6.31 5.27 9.18
CA ASP A 178 -6.55 5.42 10.63
C ASP A 178 -6.49 4.06 11.34
N ARG A 179 -7.11 3.03 10.77
CA ARG A 179 -7.03 1.67 11.31
C ARG A 179 -5.61 1.12 11.27
N LEU A 180 -4.86 1.40 10.20
CA LEU A 180 -3.47 0.99 10.10
C LEU A 180 -2.60 1.65 11.17
N LEU A 181 -2.78 2.95 11.39
CA LEU A 181 -2.00 3.69 12.39
C LEU A 181 -2.23 3.19 13.81
N GLU A 182 -3.41 2.65 14.12
CA GLU A 182 -3.70 2.03 15.41
C GLU A 182 -2.82 0.80 15.67
N GLU A 183 -2.38 0.10 14.62
CA GLU A 183 -1.54 -1.09 14.71
C GLU A 183 -0.05 -0.78 14.75
N LEU A 184 0.34 0.46 14.49
CA LEU A 184 1.74 0.86 14.33
C LEU A 184 2.23 1.73 15.49
N SER A 185 3.51 1.52 15.84
CA SER A 185 4.27 2.44 16.69
C SER A 185 5.22 3.22 15.79
N ILE A 186 4.92 4.50 15.59
CA ILE A 186 5.70 5.37 14.69
C ILE A 186 6.65 6.22 15.53
N GLU A 187 7.93 6.14 15.16
CA GLU A 187 8.97 6.97 15.77
C GLU A 187 9.09 8.33 15.09
#